data_115f405162129a524947f8c3d79316cd
#
_entry.id   115f405162129a524947f8c3d79316cd
#
_cell.length_a   1.000
_cell.length_b   1.000
_cell.length_c   1.000
_cell.angle_alpha   90.00
_cell.angle_beta   90.00
_cell.angle_gamma   90.00
#
_symmetry.space_group_name_H-M   'P 1'
#
loop_
_entity.id
_entity.type
_entity.pdbx_description
1 polymer ?
#
loop_
_entity_poly.entity_id
_entity_poly.type
_entity_poly.pdbx_seq_one_letter_code
_entity_poly.pdbx_strand_id
1 'polypeptide(L)'
;MPRKKKAKQEEKIELKLLNALNSTDLFSQQNNRMDHLPLYISDNVKHQLRPYQLDALRHLDTVRHMQGADELYNQLMFYMATGSGKTDIMAAAILYLYHEWGYQCFLFTTHTTAVVAKTLDNFTHSSSPKYLFNEPISIDGKRINIRAVDEYPSELENDTIYIKFAGIQQLSNDIYSPRENSITEDSLARNKMVILADEAHHFNVGTRSKKGNQDSRNWEHLLDHIRNLNRQNLQLEFTATIDLHNPEIYQKYQNKIIAEYDLGKFISDGYSKEVYRLQANNSDESKMLNAVLLSQYRKRIAYNMNMRNFKPV
;
A
#
# COMPACT_ATOMS: atom_id res chain seq x y z
N MET A 1 -50.58 -11.29 4.00
CA MET A 1 -49.89 -10.12 3.38
C MET A 1 -48.41 -10.18 3.73
N PRO A 2 -47.49 -10.31 2.77
CA PRO A 2 -46.07 -10.33 3.09
C PRO A 2 -45.57 -8.90 3.36
N ARG A 3 -44.92 -8.71 4.50
CA ARG A 3 -44.27 -7.44 4.87
C ARG A 3 -43.17 -7.11 3.85
N LYS A 4 -43.31 -6.04 3.10
CA LYS A 4 -42.27 -5.44 2.27
C LYS A 4 -41.12 -5.04 3.20
N LYS A 5 -39.98 -5.74 3.11
CA LYS A 5 -38.72 -5.26 3.66
C LYS A 5 -38.38 -3.95 2.93
N LYS A 6 -38.43 -2.82 3.63
CA LYS A 6 -37.84 -1.56 3.15
C LYS A 6 -36.39 -1.82 2.85
N ALA A 7 -35.98 -1.63 1.61
CA ALA A 7 -34.56 -1.54 1.27
C ALA A 7 -33.97 -0.41 2.12
N LYS A 8 -33.00 -0.72 2.99
CA LYS A 8 -32.16 0.30 3.61
C LYS A 8 -31.44 0.99 2.45
N GLN A 9 -31.67 2.27 2.26
CA GLN A 9 -30.77 3.11 1.48
C GLN A 9 -29.41 2.98 2.15
N GLU A 10 -28.44 2.39 1.46
CA GLU A 10 -27.04 2.44 1.87
C GLU A 10 -26.65 3.92 1.87
N GLU A 11 -26.42 4.49 3.05
CA GLU A 11 -25.85 5.81 3.17
C GLU A 11 -24.50 5.80 2.45
N LYS A 12 -24.37 6.66 1.45
CA LYS A 12 -23.14 6.77 0.67
C LYS A 12 -22.02 7.28 1.61
N ILE A 13 -21.02 6.43 1.84
CA ILE A 13 -19.86 6.77 2.66
C ILE A 13 -19.10 7.92 1.98
N GLU A 14 -18.90 9.02 2.69
CA GLU A 14 -18.24 10.21 2.16
C GLU A 14 -16.76 10.21 2.58
N LEU A 15 -15.86 10.09 1.61
CA LEU A 15 -14.41 10.21 1.81
C LEU A 15 -14.01 11.68 1.59
N LYS A 16 -14.01 12.46 2.66
CA LYS A 16 -13.91 13.92 2.60
C LYS A 16 -12.65 14.42 1.89
N LEU A 17 -11.48 13.88 2.27
CA LEU A 17 -10.22 14.29 1.63
C LEU A 17 -10.19 13.87 0.17
N LEU A 18 -10.56 12.63 -0.16
CA LEU A 18 -10.58 12.14 -1.54
C LEU A 18 -11.56 12.93 -2.40
N ASN A 19 -12.75 13.26 -1.88
CA ASN A 19 -13.72 14.09 -2.59
C ASN A 19 -13.17 15.51 -2.83
N ALA A 20 -12.48 16.08 -1.87
CA ALA A 20 -11.81 17.37 -2.04
C ALA A 20 -10.72 17.30 -3.11
N LEU A 21 -9.89 16.25 -3.12
CA LEU A 21 -8.84 16.05 -4.13
C LEU A 21 -9.44 15.88 -5.53
N ASN A 22 -10.48 15.07 -5.69
CA ASN A 22 -11.18 14.90 -6.96
C ASN A 22 -11.87 16.17 -7.45
N SER A 23 -12.35 17.03 -6.54
CA SER A 23 -12.97 18.32 -6.89
C SER A 23 -11.91 19.39 -7.21
N THR A 24 -10.73 19.27 -6.65
CA THR A 24 -9.61 20.19 -6.85
C THR A 24 -8.95 19.98 -8.22
N ASP A 25 -9.24 18.87 -8.92
CA ASP A 25 -8.87 18.71 -10.33
C ASP A 25 -9.35 19.87 -11.23
N LEU A 26 -10.38 20.59 -10.81
CA LEU A 26 -10.79 21.83 -11.44
C LEU A 26 -9.83 23.02 -11.16
N PHE A 27 -9.10 22.97 -10.04
CA PHE A 27 -8.09 24.00 -9.67
C PHE A 27 -6.68 23.60 -10.09
N SER A 28 -6.38 22.31 -10.25
CA SER A 28 -5.06 21.81 -10.67
C SER A 28 -4.76 22.11 -12.13
N GLN A 29 -5.73 22.45 -12.94
CA GLN A 29 -5.49 22.97 -14.31
C GLN A 29 -4.59 24.20 -14.36
N GLN A 30 -4.38 24.91 -13.24
CA GLN A 30 -3.45 26.03 -13.14
C GLN A 30 -2.06 25.68 -12.57
N ASN A 31 -1.90 24.49 -11.96
CA ASN A 31 -0.64 24.05 -11.34
C ASN A 31 -0.37 22.55 -11.53
N ASN A 32 -0.55 22.05 -12.75
CA ASN A 32 -0.36 20.65 -13.11
C ASN A 32 1.11 20.22 -13.00
N ARG A 33 1.58 19.94 -11.77
CA ARG A 33 2.92 19.43 -11.51
C ARG A 33 3.09 17.97 -11.95
N MET A 34 2.02 17.20 -11.98
CA MET A 34 2.00 15.78 -12.35
C MET A 34 0.97 15.43 -13.43
N ASP A 35 0.84 16.26 -14.50
CA ASP A 35 0.04 15.88 -15.66
C ASP A 35 0.56 14.59 -16.31
N HIS A 36 1.87 14.44 -16.30
CA HIS A 36 2.59 13.25 -16.71
C HIS A 36 3.45 12.75 -15.57
N LEU A 37 3.66 11.45 -15.51
CA LEU A 37 4.60 10.87 -14.57
C LEU A 37 6.00 11.48 -14.80
N PRO A 38 6.62 12.10 -13.78
CA PRO A 38 7.95 12.68 -13.92
C PRO A 38 8.97 11.64 -14.42
N LEU A 39 9.91 12.10 -15.26
CA LEU A 39 10.93 11.20 -15.85
C LEU A 39 11.76 10.48 -14.79
N TYR A 40 12.07 11.13 -13.67
CA TYR A 40 12.80 10.51 -12.56
C TYR A 40 12.02 9.37 -11.89
N ILE A 41 10.71 9.22 -12.16
CA ILE A 41 9.92 8.05 -11.76
C ILE A 41 9.77 7.10 -12.95
N SER A 42 9.27 7.58 -14.10
CA SER A 42 8.94 6.72 -15.26
C SER A 42 10.14 5.94 -15.80
N ASP A 43 11.32 6.55 -15.79
CA ASP A 43 12.55 5.93 -16.30
C ASP A 43 13.14 4.94 -15.29
N ASN A 44 12.81 5.07 -14.02
CA ASN A 44 13.40 4.27 -12.95
C ASN A 44 12.48 3.19 -12.37
N VAL A 45 11.17 3.24 -12.59
CA VAL A 45 10.28 2.10 -12.26
C VAL A 45 10.18 1.13 -13.42
N LYS A 46 10.17 -0.17 -13.10
CA LYS A 46 10.17 -1.22 -14.13
C LYS A 46 8.83 -1.37 -14.85
N HIS A 47 7.74 -1.08 -14.15
CA HIS A 47 6.39 -1.23 -14.68
C HIS A 47 5.78 0.12 -15.00
N GLN A 48 5.19 0.25 -16.20
CA GLN A 48 4.40 1.43 -16.50
C GLN A 48 3.21 1.52 -15.56
N LEU A 49 3.07 2.65 -14.89
CA LEU A 49 1.95 2.88 -13.99
C LEU A 49 0.64 3.02 -14.76
N ARG A 50 -0.40 2.40 -14.23
CA ARG A 50 -1.76 2.50 -14.76
C ARG A 50 -2.40 3.85 -14.38
N PRO A 51 -3.43 4.32 -15.09
CA PRO A 51 -4.04 5.63 -14.83
C PRO A 51 -4.41 5.85 -13.37
N TYR A 52 -5.09 4.90 -12.72
CA TYR A 52 -5.46 5.01 -11.31
C TYR A 52 -4.27 5.04 -10.34
N GLN A 53 -3.13 4.45 -10.70
CA GLN A 53 -1.91 4.52 -9.92
C GLN A 53 -1.25 5.90 -10.05
N LEU A 54 -1.30 6.48 -11.25
CA LEU A 54 -0.86 7.85 -11.48
C LEU A 54 -1.74 8.85 -10.72
N ASP A 55 -3.07 8.67 -10.72
CA ASP A 55 -3.99 9.50 -9.94
C ASP A 55 -3.71 9.41 -8.44
N ALA A 56 -3.38 8.22 -7.92
CA ALA A 56 -3.00 8.05 -6.54
C ALA A 56 -1.70 8.83 -6.17
N LEU A 57 -0.72 8.88 -7.07
CA LEU A 57 0.49 9.69 -6.89
C LEU A 57 0.23 11.19 -7.01
N ARG A 58 -0.65 11.62 -7.92
CA ARG A 58 -1.10 13.02 -8.04
C ARG A 58 -1.77 13.49 -6.75
N HIS A 59 -2.61 12.65 -6.15
CA HIS A 59 -3.23 12.96 -4.88
C HIS A 59 -2.19 13.08 -3.76
N LEU A 60 -1.19 12.20 -3.73
CA LEU A 60 -0.07 12.32 -2.78
C LEU A 60 0.67 13.65 -2.97
N ASP A 61 1.04 13.99 -4.20
CA ASP A 61 1.70 15.26 -4.53
C ASP A 61 0.85 16.46 -4.10
N THR A 62 -0.44 16.47 -4.43
CA THR A 62 -1.35 17.55 -4.05
C THR A 62 -1.41 17.74 -2.54
N VAL A 63 -1.59 16.64 -1.78
CA VAL A 63 -1.66 16.70 -0.32
C VAL A 63 -0.35 17.19 0.28
N ARG A 64 0.80 16.74 -0.24
CA ARG A 64 2.12 17.17 0.26
C ARG A 64 2.39 18.65 0.06
N HIS A 65 1.76 19.28 -0.93
CA HIS A 65 1.88 20.73 -1.17
C HIS A 65 0.81 21.57 -0.45
N MET A 66 -0.13 20.95 0.28
CA MET A 66 -1.10 21.69 1.10
C MET A 66 -0.40 22.35 2.29
N GLN A 67 -0.88 23.54 2.66
CA GLN A 67 -0.36 24.24 3.84
C GLN A 67 -0.58 23.41 5.11
N GLY A 68 0.46 23.23 5.92
CA GLY A 68 0.42 22.42 7.14
C GLY A 68 0.37 20.92 6.89
N ALA A 69 0.78 20.43 5.72
CA ALA A 69 0.71 19.01 5.36
C ALA A 69 1.44 18.11 6.35
N ASP A 70 2.58 18.52 6.89
CA ASP A 70 3.34 17.72 7.86
C ASP A 70 2.60 17.52 9.20
N GLU A 71 1.70 18.41 9.56
CA GLU A 71 0.91 18.29 10.80
C GLU A 71 -0.46 17.65 10.56
N LEU A 72 -1.13 18.04 9.48
CA LEU A 72 -2.51 17.65 9.20
C LEU A 72 -2.62 16.33 8.42
N TYR A 73 -1.64 16.05 7.56
CA TYR A 73 -1.68 14.95 6.59
C TYR A 73 -0.43 14.06 6.67
N ASN A 74 0.09 13.84 7.88
CA ASN A 74 1.23 12.97 8.12
C ASN A 74 0.87 11.46 8.14
N GLN A 75 -0.40 11.11 7.93
CA GLN A 75 -0.90 9.75 7.76
C GLN A 75 -1.89 9.72 6.60
N LEU A 76 -1.59 8.98 5.54
CA LEU A 76 -2.39 8.88 4.34
C LEU A 76 -2.64 7.42 3.98
N MET A 77 -3.79 7.12 3.36
CA MET A 77 -4.16 5.76 3.00
C MET A 77 -4.49 5.61 1.51
N PHE A 78 -3.95 4.54 0.95
CA PHE A 78 -4.28 4.01 -0.38
C PHE A 78 -5.16 2.76 -0.20
N TYR A 79 -6.46 2.92 -0.38
CA TYR A 79 -7.43 1.84 -0.36
C TYR A 79 -7.57 1.26 -1.76
N MET A 80 -6.91 0.14 -2.03
CA MET A 80 -6.77 -0.40 -3.37
C MET A 80 -6.83 -1.92 -3.37
N ALA A 81 -7.53 -2.50 -4.34
CA ALA A 81 -7.73 -3.95 -4.48
C ALA A 81 -6.42 -4.75 -4.47
N THR A 82 -6.49 -6.01 -4.05
CA THR A 82 -5.38 -6.95 -4.21
C THR A 82 -5.07 -7.14 -5.70
N GLY A 83 -3.80 -7.08 -6.06
CA GLY A 83 -3.36 -7.17 -7.47
C GLY A 83 -3.41 -5.86 -8.25
N SER A 84 -3.87 -4.75 -7.65
CA SER A 84 -3.88 -3.43 -8.29
C SER A 84 -2.49 -2.78 -8.41
N GLY A 85 -1.43 -3.43 -7.93
CA GLY A 85 -0.06 -2.90 -7.99
C GLY A 85 0.26 -1.88 -6.90
N LYS A 86 -0.25 -2.08 -5.68
CA LYS A 86 0.13 -1.26 -4.51
C LYS A 86 1.64 -1.14 -4.34
N THR A 87 2.38 -2.22 -4.60
CA THR A 87 3.84 -2.25 -4.47
C THR A 87 4.53 -1.37 -5.53
N ASP A 88 3.96 -1.27 -6.75
CA ASP A 88 4.47 -0.35 -7.77
C ASP A 88 4.27 1.11 -7.36
N ILE A 89 3.14 1.43 -6.72
CA ILE A 89 2.89 2.77 -6.16
C ILE A 89 3.87 3.07 -5.02
N MET A 90 4.16 2.09 -4.15
CA MET A 90 5.17 2.25 -3.10
C MET A 90 6.55 2.59 -3.70
N ALA A 91 6.96 1.87 -4.75
CA ALA A 91 8.23 2.13 -5.42
C ALA A 91 8.28 3.54 -6.03
N ALA A 92 7.23 3.95 -6.73
CA ALA A 92 7.11 5.30 -7.29
C ALA A 92 7.06 6.37 -6.21
N ALA A 93 6.34 6.15 -5.10
CA ALA A 93 6.26 7.07 -3.98
C ALA A 93 7.61 7.24 -3.26
N ILE A 94 8.42 6.17 -3.16
CA ILE A 94 9.80 6.26 -2.63
C ILE A 94 10.63 7.22 -3.48
N LEU A 95 10.65 7.05 -4.80
CA LEU A 95 11.42 7.92 -5.71
C LEU A 95 10.90 9.36 -5.66
N TYR A 96 9.58 9.56 -5.62
CA TYR A 96 8.94 10.86 -5.50
C TYR A 96 9.35 11.58 -4.19
N LEU A 97 9.19 10.90 -3.06
CA LEU A 97 9.47 11.47 -1.74
C LEU A 97 10.98 11.70 -1.53
N TYR A 98 11.82 10.87 -2.12
CA TYR A 98 13.26 11.09 -2.13
C TYR A 98 13.61 12.36 -2.92
N HIS A 99 13.14 12.47 -4.15
CA HIS A 99 13.50 13.58 -5.04
C HIS A 99 12.89 14.91 -4.60
N GLU A 100 11.57 14.97 -4.41
CA GLU A 100 10.86 16.23 -4.14
C GLU A 100 10.99 16.69 -2.68
N TRP A 101 11.08 15.74 -1.75
CA TRP A 101 10.99 16.02 -0.32
C TRP A 101 12.25 15.64 0.46
N GLY A 102 13.27 15.06 -0.19
CA GLY A 102 14.54 14.70 0.42
C GLY A 102 14.42 13.63 1.53
N TYR A 103 13.46 12.71 1.43
CA TYR A 103 13.41 11.55 2.33
C TYR A 103 14.42 10.51 1.89
N GLN A 104 15.36 10.17 2.77
CA GLN A 104 16.32 9.09 2.53
C GLN A 104 16.03 7.84 3.38
N CYS A 105 15.27 7.97 4.46
CA CYS A 105 14.94 6.87 5.36
C CYS A 105 13.49 6.41 5.15
N PHE A 106 13.31 5.11 4.93
CA PHE A 106 12.01 4.46 4.74
C PHE A 106 11.91 3.24 5.66
N LEU A 107 10.75 3.05 6.28
CA LEU A 107 10.41 1.89 7.10
C LEU A 107 9.25 1.15 6.44
N PHE A 108 9.53 -0.02 5.85
CA PHE A 108 8.47 -0.92 5.38
C PHE A 108 8.03 -1.85 6.51
N THR A 109 6.74 -1.91 6.77
CA THR A 109 6.17 -2.82 7.78
C THR A 109 4.87 -3.47 7.32
N THR A 110 4.66 -4.68 7.76
CA THR A 110 3.44 -5.47 7.55
C THR A 110 3.30 -6.51 8.67
N HIS A 111 2.15 -7.14 8.79
CA HIS A 111 1.91 -8.13 9.83
C HIS A 111 2.54 -9.51 9.53
N THR A 112 2.93 -9.79 8.28
CA THR A 112 3.38 -11.10 7.83
C THR A 112 4.86 -11.09 7.43
N THR A 113 5.70 -11.89 8.07
CA THR A 113 7.14 -12.00 7.77
C THR A 113 7.44 -12.45 6.34
N ALA A 114 6.59 -13.33 5.78
CA ALA A 114 6.74 -13.76 4.38
C ALA A 114 6.55 -12.61 3.38
N VAL A 115 5.66 -11.63 3.69
CA VAL A 115 5.48 -10.44 2.87
C VAL A 115 6.68 -9.51 3.01
N VAL A 116 7.25 -9.38 4.21
CA VAL A 116 8.48 -8.60 4.44
C VAL A 116 9.61 -9.11 3.56
N ALA A 117 9.93 -10.41 3.60
CA ALA A 117 11.01 -11.01 2.81
C ALA A 117 10.80 -10.82 1.30
N LYS A 118 9.57 -11.05 0.82
CA LYS A 118 9.22 -10.86 -0.59
C LYS A 118 9.34 -9.40 -1.02
N THR A 119 8.96 -8.47 -0.18
CA THR A 119 9.02 -7.04 -0.50
C THR A 119 10.49 -6.57 -0.49
N LEU A 120 11.29 -7.03 0.46
CA LEU A 120 12.73 -6.79 0.46
C LEU A 120 13.35 -7.21 -0.87
N ASP A 121 13.08 -8.45 -1.33
CA ASP A 121 13.59 -8.93 -2.63
C ASP A 121 13.16 -8.04 -3.80
N ASN A 122 11.89 -7.62 -3.82
CA ASN A 122 11.35 -6.80 -4.89
C ASN A 122 11.96 -5.38 -4.94
N PHE A 123 12.42 -4.87 -3.81
CA PHE A 123 12.97 -3.50 -3.72
C PHE A 123 14.49 -3.45 -3.81
N THR A 124 15.21 -4.52 -3.44
CA THR A 124 16.67 -4.45 -3.29
C THR A 124 17.46 -5.43 -4.15
N HIS A 125 16.84 -6.50 -4.63
CA HIS A 125 17.55 -7.51 -5.42
C HIS A 125 17.22 -7.41 -6.91
N SER A 126 18.12 -6.80 -7.69
CA SER A 126 17.94 -6.60 -9.15
C SER A 126 17.81 -7.91 -9.93
N SER A 127 18.31 -9.03 -9.38
CA SER A 127 18.15 -10.38 -9.95
C SER A 127 16.75 -10.97 -9.72
N SER A 128 15.94 -10.38 -8.85
CA SER A 128 14.57 -10.84 -8.61
C SER A 128 13.70 -10.61 -9.86
N PRO A 129 12.92 -11.61 -10.30
CA PRO A 129 12.02 -11.44 -11.44
C PRO A 129 10.91 -10.41 -11.17
N LYS A 130 10.72 -10.02 -9.91
CA LYS A 130 9.74 -9.03 -9.46
C LYS A 130 10.39 -7.75 -8.94
N TYR A 131 11.67 -7.53 -9.26
CA TYR A 131 12.35 -6.29 -8.95
C TYR A 131 11.62 -5.10 -9.59
N LEU A 132 11.45 -4.04 -8.84
CA LEU A 132 10.54 -2.94 -9.17
C LEU A 132 11.19 -1.78 -9.90
N PHE A 133 12.52 -1.74 -9.94
CA PHE A 133 13.25 -0.63 -10.52
C PHE A 133 14.02 -1.03 -11.78
N ASN A 134 14.32 -0.05 -12.61
CA ASN A 134 15.28 -0.19 -13.70
C ASN A 134 16.69 0.04 -13.14
N GLU A 135 17.66 -0.68 -13.69
CA GLU A 135 19.07 -0.51 -13.32
C GLU A 135 19.88 0.10 -14.47
N PRO A 136 20.72 1.10 -14.19
CA PRO A 136 20.87 1.78 -12.90
C PRO A 136 19.71 2.76 -12.63
N ILE A 137 19.33 2.94 -11.35
CA ILE A 137 18.42 4.03 -10.97
C ILE A 137 19.21 5.33 -11.15
N SER A 138 18.67 6.26 -11.93
CA SER A 138 19.32 7.55 -12.21
C SER A 138 18.33 8.69 -12.05
N ILE A 139 18.63 9.63 -11.15
CA ILE A 139 17.83 10.83 -10.91
C ILE A 139 18.75 12.04 -11.06
N ASP A 140 18.39 12.98 -11.94
CA ASP A 140 19.16 14.20 -12.24
C ASP A 140 20.62 13.91 -12.62
N GLY A 141 20.85 12.82 -13.36
CA GLY A 141 22.16 12.40 -13.80
C GLY A 141 23.02 11.74 -12.71
N LYS A 142 22.49 11.55 -11.50
CA LYS A 142 23.17 10.85 -10.42
C LYS A 142 22.63 9.45 -10.26
N ARG A 143 23.53 8.50 -10.00
CA ARG A 143 23.13 7.12 -9.68
C ARG A 143 22.63 7.04 -8.24
N ILE A 144 21.43 6.54 -8.06
CA ILE A 144 20.81 6.34 -6.74
C ILE A 144 20.92 4.87 -6.34
N ASN A 145 21.29 4.63 -5.09
CA ASN A 145 21.37 3.29 -4.52
C ASN A 145 20.20 3.07 -3.55
N ILE A 146 19.55 1.91 -3.61
CA ILE A 146 18.57 1.49 -2.60
C ILE A 146 19.23 0.42 -1.75
N ARG A 147 19.31 0.66 -0.43
CA ARG A 147 19.94 -0.25 0.54
C ARG A 147 18.93 -0.68 1.61
N ALA A 148 18.79 -1.99 1.79
CA ALA A 148 18.15 -2.53 2.99
C ALA A 148 19.10 -2.38 4.18
N VAL A 149 18.55 -1.95 5.33
CA VAL A 149 19.31 -1.76 6.56
C VAL A 149 18.60 -2.36 7.76
N ASP A 150 19.39 -2.81 8.73
CA ASP A 150 18.87 -3.23 10.02
C ASP A 150 18.72 -2.04 10.98
N GLU A 151 19.61 -1.06 10.88
CA GLU A 151 19.57 0.23 11.55
C GLU A 151 20.01 1.33 10.58
N TYR A 152 19.44 2.54 10.70
CA TYR A 152 19.86 3.66 9.88
C TYR A 152 21.24 4.16 10.30
N PRO A 153 22.15 4.42 9.33
CA PRO A 153 23.47 4.94 9.66
C PRO A 153 23.37 6.32 10.32
N SER A 154 24.36 6.64 11.13
CA SER A 154 24.44 7.94 11.81
C SER A 154 24.59 9.10 10.82
N GLU A 155 25.32 8.87 9.73
CA GLU A 155 25.48 9.79 8.61
C GLU A 155 24.91 9.14 7.35
N LEU A 156 24.00 9.83 6.69
CA LEU A 156 23.38 9.36 5.45
C LEU A 156 24.29 9.72 4.27
N GLU A 157 24.62 8.71 3.47
CA GLU A 157 25.32 8.95 2.20
C GLU A 157 24.39 9.71 1.25
N ASN A 158 24.92 10.69 0.54
CA ASN A 158 24.23 11.30 -0.59
C ASN A 158 23.90 10.21 -1.62
N ASP A 159 22.83 10.42 -2.38
CA ASP A 159 22.44 9.52 -3.47
C ASP A 159 22.11 8.07 -3.01
N THR A 160 21.70 7.91 -1.73
CA THR A 160 21.30 6.61 -1.17
C THR A 160 19.94 6.70 -0.46
N ILE A 161 19.07 5.76 -0.78
CA ILE A 161 17.78 5.51 -0.12
C ILE A 161 17.95 4.30 0.79
N TYR A 162 17.66 4.47 2.07
CA TYR A 162 17.76 3.44 3.08
C TYR A 162 16.36 2.93 3.44
N ILE A 163 16.16 1.62 3.37
CA ILE A 163 14.88 1.01 3.69
C ILE A 163 15.09 -0.05 4.78
N LYS A 164 14.45 0.14 5.94
CA LYS A 164 14.29 -0.90 6.95
C LYS A 164 13.07 -1.73 6.59
N PHE A 165 13.23 -3.04 6.52
CA PHE A 165 12.12 -3.98 6.35
C PHE A 165 11.90 -4.76 7.64
N ALA A 166 10.73 -4.62 8.25
CA ALA A 166 10.41 -5.31 9.50
C ALA A 166 8.94 -5.73 9.56
N GLY A 167 8.66 -6.91 10.09
CA GLY A 167 7.32 -7.26 10.53
C GLY A 167 6.92 -6.43 11.76
N ILE A 168 5.64 -6.07 11.88
CA ILE A 168 5.18 -5.19 12.96
C ILE A 168 5.47 -5.77 14.35
N GLN A 169 5.39 -7.11 14.52
CA GLN A 169 5.73 -7.76 15.78
C GLN A 169 7.23 -7.67 16.10
N GLN A 170 8.08 -7.82 15.09
CA GLN A 170 9.52 -7.63 15.26
C GLN A 170 9.82 -6.19 15.65
N LEU A 171 9.24 -5.22 14.94
CA LEU A 171 9.41 -3.80 15.24
C LEU A 171 8.96 -3.45 16.66
N SER A 172 7.84 -4.04 17.11
CA SER A 172 7.36 -3.90 18.50
C SER A 172 8.36 -4.44 19.52
N ASN A 173 8.96 -5.60 19.22
CA ASN A 173 9.98 -6.17 20.10
C ASN A 173 11.27 -5.33 20.11
N ASP A 174 11.68 -4.83 18.96
CA ASP A 174 12.88 -3.99 18.83
C ASP A 174 12.76 -2.69 19.65
N ILE A 175 11.59 -2.09 19.68
CA ILE A 175 11.32 -0.83 20.41
C ILE A 175 11.10 -1.08 21.92
N TYR A 176 10.23 -2.04 22.27
CA TYR A 176 9.83 -2.23 23.67
C TYR A 176 10.68 -3.24 24.47
N SER A 177 11.48 -4.05 23.76
CA SER A 177 12.37 -5.06 24.36
C SER A 177 13.66 -5.17 23.57
N PRO A 178 14.46 -4.08 23.47
CA PRO A 178 15.58 -3.99 22.56
C PRO A 178 16.64 -5.06 22.87
N ARG A 179 17.20 -5.61 21.79
CA ARG A 179 18.32 -6.56 21.81
C ARG A 179 19.53 -5.94 21.13
N GLU A 180 20.69 -6.58 21.24
CA GLU A 180 21.85 -6.20 20.42
C GLU A 180 21.47 -6.20 18.93
N ASN A 181 21.86 -5.14 18.21
CA ASN A 181 21.57 -4.91 16.79
C ASN A 181 20.07 -4.72 16.44
N SER A 182 19.21 -4.39 17.41
CA SER A 182 17.86 -3.96 17.09
C SER A 182 17.83 -2.47 16.78
N ILE A 183 16.87 -2.06 15.95
CA ILE A 183 16.66 -0.63 15.66
C ILE A 183 16.26 0.11 16.93
N THR A 184 16.86 1.28 17.15
CA THR A 184 16.63 2.10 18.34
C THR A 184 15.70 3.27 18.04
N GLU A 185 15.02 3.77 19.07
CA GLU A 185 14.21 4.99 18.93
C GLU A 185 15.06 6.19 18.51
N ASP A 186 16.28 6.31 19.01
CA ASP A 186 17.22 7.36 18.63
C ASP A 186 17.56 7.31 17.13
N SER A 187 17.73 6.10 16.59
CA SER A 187 17.95 5.89 15.16
C SER A 187 16.73 6.31 14.33
N LEU A 188 15.51 5.98 14.80
CA LEU A 188 14.26 6.35 14.16
C LEU A 188 13.96 7.86 14.25
N ALA A 189 14.36 8.50 15.35
CA ALA A 189 14.09 9.94 15.59
C ALA A 189 15.08 10.86 14.85
N ARG A 190 16.29 10.36 14.56
CA ARG A 190 17.40 11.17 14.03
C ARG A 190 17.10 11.83 12.70
N ASN A 191 16.44 11.09 11.81
CA ASN A 191 16.13 11.54 10.46
C ASN A 191 14.63 11.47 10.21
N LYS A 192 14.13 12.38 9.38
CA LYS A 192 12.76 12.25 8.87
C LYS A 192 12.63 10.97 8.05
N MET A 193 11.52 10.27 8.22
CA MET A 193 11.29 9.02 7.52
C MET A 193 9.89 8.88 6.97
N VAL A 194 9.75 7.96 6.01
CA VAL A 194 8.45 7.51 5.51
C VAL A 194 8.17 6.10 6.00
N ILE A 195 7.05 5.92 6.69
CA ILE A 195 6.54 4.61 7.11
C ILE A 195 5.63 4.09 5.99
N LEU A 196 5.97 2.95 5.39
CA LEU A 196 5.17 2.25 4.39
C LEU A 196 4.50 1.05 5.06
N ALA A 197 3.25 1.19 5.45
CA ALA A 197 2.48 0.18 6.16
C ALA A 197 1.59 -0.61 5.17
N ASP A 198 2.00 -1.84 4.83
CA ASP A 198 1.22 -2.70 3.94
C ASP A 198 0.23 -3.57 4.72
N GLU A 199 -0.91 -3.86 4.10
CA GLU A 199 -2.05 -4.54 4.72
C GLU A 199 -2.51 -3.87 6.04
N ALA A 200 -2.59 -2.53 6.02
CA ALA A 200 -2.83 -1.68 7.18
C ALA A 200 -4.13 -1.98 7.95
N HIS A 201 -5.10 -2.67 7.32
CA HIS A 201 -6.31 -3.12 8.01
C HIS A 201 -6.04 -4.08 9.18
N HIS A 202 -4.88 -4.75 9.21
CA HIS A 202 -4.46 -5.59 10.32
C HIS A 202 -4.04 -4.79 11.55
N PHE A 203 -3.70 -3.52 11.39
CA PHE A 203 -3.29 -2.63 12.47
C PHE A 203 -4.46 -1.86 13.08
N ASN A 204 -5.67 -1.93 12.49
CA ASN A 204 -6.83 -1.17 12.93
C ASN A 204 -7.64 -1.90 14.01
N VAL A 205 -7.98 -1.18 15.04
CA VAL A 205 -8.91 -1.63 16.09
C VAL A 205 -10.31 -1.82 15.50
N GLY A 206 -10.96 -2.92 15.83
CA GLY A 206 -12.36 -3.16 15.45
C GLY A 206 -12.58 -4.25 14.39
N THR A 207 -11.53 -4.75 13.74
CA THR A 207 -11.67 -5.77 12.69
C THR A 207 -11.57 -7.22 13.17
N ARG A 208 -11.29 -7.48 14.48
CA ARG A 208 -11.00 -8.82 15.01
C ARG A 208 -11.70 -9.14 16.34
N SER A 209 -11.66 -10.43 16.72
CA SER A 209 -12.08 -10.94 18.03
C SER A 209 -11.36 -10.21 19.19
N LYS A 210 -11.91 -10.25 20.43
CA LYS A 210 -11.39 -9.52 21.61
C LYS A 210 -9.87 -9.64 21.82
N LYS A 211 -9.25 -10.80 21.52
CA LYS A 211 -7.80 -11.01 21.64
C LYS A 211 -7.02 -10.35 20.50
N GLY A 212 -7.51 -10.41 19.27
CA GLY A 212 -6.90 -9.73 18.14
C GLY A 212 -7.01 -8.19 18.18
N ASN A 213 -7.99 -7.64 18.91
CA ASN A 213 -8.12 -6.21 19.13
C ASN A 213 -7.01 -5.63 20.01
N GLN A 214 -6.49 -6.39 20.97
CA GLN A 214 -5.40 -5.91 21.83
C GLN A 214 -4.09 -5.78 21.04
N ASP A 215 -3.75 -6.78 20.22
CA ASP A 215 -2.54 -6.73 19.39
C ASP A 215 -2.65 -5.60 18.35
N SER A 216 -3.80 -5.43 17.72
CA SER A 216 -4.03 -4.35 16.75
C SER A 216 -3.91 -2.96 17.38
N ARG A 217 -4.41 -2.76 18.61
CA ARG A 217 -4.21 -1.50 19.37
C ARG A 217 -2.75 -1.24 19.64
N ASN A 218 -2.01 -2.26 20.05
CA ASN A 218 -0.59 -2.12 20.34
C ASN A 218 0.20 -1.74 19.08
N TRP A 219 -0.14 -2.32 17.92
CA TRP A 219 0.51 -2.01 16.65
C TRP A 219 0.16 -0.61 16.13
N GLU A 220 -1.09 -0.20 16.27
CA GLU A 220 -1.51 1.16 15.95
C GLU A 220 -0.75 2.19 16.80
N HIS A 221 -0.69 1.99 18.12
CA HIS A 221 0.07 2.85 19.02
C HIS A 221 1.57 2.86 18.71
N LEU A 222 2.15 1.72 18.31
CA LEU A 222 3.54 1.65 17.91
C LEU A 222 3.81 2.52 16.67
N LEU A 223 2.99 2.40 15.62
CA LEU A 223 3.15 3.21 14.42
C LEU A 223 2.92 4.70 14.69
N ASP A 224 1.94 5.03 15.52
CA ASP A 224 1.70 6.41 15.97
C ASP A 224 2.89 6.95 16.77
N HIS A 225 3.47 6.13 17.65
CA HIS A 225 4.68 6.48 18.39
C HIS A 225 5.84 6.79 17.45
N ILE A 226 6.16 5.88 16.52
CA ILE A 226 7.25 6.06 15.56
C ILE A 226 7.01 7.29 14.67
N ARG A 227 5.77 7.51 14.20
CA ARG A 227 5.43 8.68 13.41
C ARG A 227 5.67 9.98 14.18
N ASN A 228 5.40 9.99 15.47
CA ASN A 228 5.55 11.17 16.33
C ASN A 228 6.99 11.43 16.81
N LEU A 229 7.94 10.52 16.58
CA LEU A 229 9.35 10.74 16.92
C LEU A 229 9.97 11.91 16.15
N ASN A 230 9.47 12.21 14.95
CA ASN A 230 9.88 13.36 14.17
C ASN A 230 8.64 13.99 13.50
N ARG A 231 8.49 15.32 13.59
CA ARG A 231 7.33 16.04 13.03
C ARG A 231 7.21 15.91 11.51
N GLN A 232 8.31 15.64 10.82
CA GLN A 232 8.34 15.46 9.37
C GLN A 232 8.13 14.00 8.95
N ASN A 233 7.90 13.08 9.88
CA ASN A 233 7.59 11.69 9.52
C ASN A 233 6.24 11.61 8.81
N LEU A 234 6.21 10.79 7.76
CA LEU A 234 5.03 10.53 6.94
C LEU A 234 4.69 9.04 6.99
N GLN A 235 3.43 8.71 7.22
CA GLN A 235 2.93 7.33 7.17
C GLN A 235 2.02 7.15 5.96
N LEU A 236 2.40 6.25 5.05
CA LEU A 236 1.61 5.82 3.91
C LEU A 236 1.09 4.40 4.17
N GLU A 237 -0.21 4.26 4.25
CA GLU A 237 -0.90 3.00 4.51
C GLU A 237 -1.47 2.44 3.21
N PHE A 238 -1.30 1.14 3.01
CA PHE A 238 -1.82 0.42 1.86
C PHE A 238 -2.70 -0.72 2.32
N THR A 239 -3.92 -0.80 1.79
CA THR A 239 -4.83 -1.89 2.12
C THR A 239 -5.79 -2.22 0.98
N ALA A 240 -6.19 -3.48 0.90
CA ALA A 240 -7.24 -3.91 -0.02
C ALA A 240 -8.63 -3.98 0.65
N THR A 241 -8.67 -3.92 1.98
CA THR A 241 -9.90 -4.07 2.75
C THR A 241 -9.94 -3.03 3.88
N ILE A 242 -11.07 -2.35 4.00
CA ILE A 242 -11.34 -1.43 5.11
C ILE A 242 -12.85 -1.44 5.37
N ASP A 243 -13.25 -1.53 6.63
CA ASP A 243 -14.66 -1.48 7.04
C ASP A 243 -15.08 -0.04 7.37
N LEU A 244 -15.39 0.72 6.34
CA LEU A 244 -15.85 2.11 6.48
C LEU A 244 -17.29 2.23 7.04
N HIS A 245 -18.03 1.12 7.20
CA HIS A 245 -19.32 1.12 7.90
C HIS A 245 -19.14 1.10 9.42
N ASN A 246 -17.94 0.76 9.92
CA ASN A 246 -17.59 0.92 11.31
C ASN A 246 -17.34 2.41 11.62
N PRO A 247 -18.11 3.04 12.54
CA PRO A 247 -18.00 4.47 12.82
C PRO A 247 -16.61 4.91 13.30
N GLU A 248 -15.90 4.09 14.08
CA GLU A 248 -14.56 4.40 14.59
C GLU A 248 -13.54 4.43 13.44
N ILE A 249 -13.60 3.44 12.54
CA ILE A 249 -12.74 3.35 11.37
C ILE A 249 -13.06 4.50 10.41
N TYR A 250 -14.33 4.77 10.15
CA TYR A 250 -14.74 5.89 9.30
C TYR A 250 -14.24 7.23 9.84
N GLN A 251 -14.45 7.51 11.12
CA GLN A 251 -13.98 8.74 11.74
C GLN A 251 -12.45 8.91 11.62
N LYS A 252 -11.71 7.82 11.76
CA LYS A 252 -10.24 7.82 11.62
C LYS A 252 -9.78 8.12 10.20
N TYR A 253 -10.46 7.56 9.17
CA TYR A 253 -9.93 7.52 7.80
C TYR A 253 -10.65 8.43 6.80
N GLN A 254 -11.80 9.02 7.11
CA GLN A 254 -12.53 9.89 6.19
C GLN A 254 -11.70 11.05 5.61
N ASN A 255 -10.69 11.52 6.36
CA ASN A 255 -9.77 12.59 5.98
C ASN A 255 -8.34 12.09 5.67
N LYS A 256 -8.12 10.78 5.47
CA LYS A 256 -6.80 10.21 5.24
C LYS A 256 -6.72 9.37 3.97
N ILE A 257 -7.87 8.91 3.45
CA ILE A 257 -7.90 8.16 2.19
C ILE A 257 -7.69 9.14 1.05
N ILE A 258 -6.62 8.91 0.27
CA ILE A 258 -6.25 9.71 -0.91
C ILE A 258 -6.41 8.94 -2.21
N ALA A 259 -6.57 7.63 -2.16
CA ALA A 259 -6.86 6.80 -3.32
C ALA A 259 -7.87 5.72 -2.94
N GLU A 260 -8.91 5.57 -3.77
CA GLU A 260 -9.90 4.51 -3.66
C GLU A 260 -10.03 3.79 -4.99
N TYR A 261 -9.50 2.57 -5.04
CA TYR A 261 -9.59 1.71 -6.20
C TYR A 261 -9.95 0.29 -5.77
N ASP A 262 -11.22 0.10 -5.48
CA ASP A 262 -11.76 -1.13 -4.94
C ASP A 262 -11.79 -2.28 -5.99
N LEU A 263 -12.20 -3.47 -5.54
CA LEU A 263 -12.29 -4.63 -6.42
C LEU A 263 -13.33 -4.44 -7.53
N GLY A 264 -14.39 -3.67 -7.29
CA GLY A 264 -15.42 -3.39 -8.29
C GLY A 264 -14.86 -2.57 -9.46
N LYS A 265 -14.15 -1.48 -9.16
CA LYS A 265 -13.44 -0.68 -10.15
C LYS A 265 -12.39 -1.49 -10.90
N PHE A 266 -11.61 -2.32 -10.17
CA PHE A 266 -10.57 -3.17 -10.74
C PHE A 266 -11.12 -4.21 -11.74
N ILE A 267 -12.32 -4.74 -11.49
CA ILE A 267 -13.02 -5.66 -12.39
C ILE A 267 -13.62 -4.88 -13.58
N SER A 268 -14.30 -3.76 -13.33
CA SER A 268 -14.97 -2.97 -14.38
C SER A 268 -13.98 -2.42 -15.40
N ASP A 269 -12.76 -2.07 -14.98
CA ASP A 269 -11.71 -1.59 -15.87
C ASP A 269 -10.96 -2.72 -16.61
N GLY A 270 -11.39 -3.97 -16.41
CA GLY A 270 -10.84 -5.13 -17.13
C GLY A 270 -9.47 -5.61 -16.63
N TYR A 271 -8.97 -5.11 -15.50
CA TYR A 271 -7.68 -5.53 -14.93
C TYR A 271 -7.75 -6.82 -14.11
N SER A 272 -8.95 -7.25 -13.73
CA SER A 272 -9.18 -8.51 -13.02
C SER A 272 -9.90 -9.52 -13.91
N LYS A 273 -9.74 -10.79 -13.57
CA LYS A 273 -10.57 -11.85 -14.15
C LYS A 273 -11.99 -11.72 -13.62
N GLU A 274 -12.96 -12.03 -14.45
CA GLU A 274 -14.35 -12.13 -14.01
C GLU A 274 -14.49 -13.22 -12.94
N VAL A 275 -15.19 -12.88 -11.86
CA VAL A 275 -15.46 -13.80 -10.76
C VAL A 275 -16.91 -14.28 -10.85
N TYR A 276 -17.09 -15.55 -11.15
CA TYR A 276 -18.41 -16.17 -11.17
C TYR A 276 -18.63 -16.95 -9.86
N ARG A 277 -19.70 -16.60 -9.14
CA ARG A 277 -20.13 -17.31 -7.95
C ARG A 277 -21.11 -18.42 -8.35
N LEU A 278 -20.65 -19.67 -8.30
CA LEU A 278 -21.52 -20.83 -8.48
C LEU A 278 -22.14 -21.22 -7.14
N GLN A 279 -23.47 -21.18 -7.04
CA GLN A 279 -24.16 -21.71 -5.89
C GLN A 279 -24.40 -23.22 -6.10
N ALA A 280 -24.01 -24.04 -5.16
CA ALA A 280 -24.25 -25.46 -5.15
C ALA A 280 -24.77 -25.89 -3.78
N ASN A 281 -25.90 -26.63 -3.77
CA ASN A 281 -26.49 -27.21 -2.55
C ASN A 281 -25.90 -28.57 -2.19
N ASN A 282 -24.67 -28.83 -2.61
CA ASN A 282 -24.00 -30.13 -2.41
C ASN A 282 -23.13 -30.08 -1.13
N SER A 283 -22.72 -31.28 -0.66
CA SER A 283 -21.74 -31.39 0.44
C SER A 283 -20.42 -30.67 0.08
N ASP A 284 -19.63 -30.33 1.09
CA ASP A 284 -18.35 -29.61 0.86
C ASP A 284 -17.36 -30.48 0.09
N GLU A 285 -17.36 -31.79 0.28
CA GLU A 285 -16.54 -32.73 -0.52
C GLU A 285 -16.93 -32.70 -2.00
N SER A 286 -18.25 -32.70 -2.31
CA SER A 286 -18.72 -32.57 -3.69
C SER A 286 -18.36 -31.24 -4.31
N LYS A 287 -18.38 -30.13 -3.54
CA LYS A 287 -17.95 -28.82 -4.00
C LYS A 287 -16.45 -28.79 -4.33
N MET A 288 -15.62 -29.38 -3.47
CA MET A 288 -14.17 -29.53 -3.68
C MET A 288 -13.87 -30.35 -4.92
N LEU A 289 -14.54 -31.51 -5.10
CA LEU A 289 -14.40 -32.36 -6.29
C LEU A 289 -14.77 -31.58 -7.57
N ASN A 290 -15.90 -30.89 -7.56
CA ASN A 290 -16.35 -30.09 -8.68
C ASN A 290 -15.35 -28.96 -9.02
N ALA A 291 -14.74 -28.29 -8.02
CA ALA A 291 -13.71 -27.27 -8.23
C ALA A 291 -12.46 -27.86 -8.90
N VAL A 292 -12.02 -29.05 -8.46
CA VAL A 292 -10.88 -29.75 -9.07
C VAL A 292 -11.19 -30.14 -10.53
N LEU A 293 -12.36 -30.74 -10.78
CA LEU A 293 -12.80 -31.12 -12.12
C LEU A 293 -12.89 -29.91 -13.05
N LEU A 294 -13.47 -28.79 -12.60
CA LEU A 294 -13.56 -27.56 -13.36
C LEU A 294 -12.17 -26.99 -13.68
N SER A 295 -11.26 -27.01 -12.71
CA SER A 295 -9.88 -26.57 -12.91
C SER A 295 -9.16 -27.42 -13.97
N GLN A 296 -9.30 -28.74 -13.92
CA GLN A 296 -8.71 -29.65 -14.93
C GLN A 296 -9.34 -29.46 -16.32
N TYR A 297 -10.66 -29.29 -16.38
CA TYR A 297 -11.37 -29.00 -17.61
C TYR A 297 -10.88 -27.71 -18.27
N ARG A 298 -10.74 -26.62 -17.50
CA ARG A 298 -10.20 -25.35 -17.98
C ARG A 298 -8.74 -25.45 -18.44
N LYS A 299 -7.91 -26.23 -17.75
CA LYS A 299 -6.54 -26.55 -18.20
C LYS A 299 -6.53 -27.21 -19.56
N ARG A 300 -7.42 -28.21 -19.77
CA ARG A 300 -7.52 -28.93 -21.03
C ARG A 300 -7.95 -28.02 -22.19
N ILE A 301 -8.94 -27.13 -21.93
CA ILE A 301 -9.35 -26.13 -22.92
C ILE A 301 -8.19 -25.21 -23.27
N ALA A 302 -7.49 -24.65 -22.27
CA ALA A 302 -6.36 -23.76 -22.50
C ALA A 302 -5.24 -24.42 -23.29
N TYR A 303 -4.94 -25.70 -23.01
CA TYR A 303 -3.98 -26.51 -23.77
C TYR A 303 -4.40 -26.67 -25.24
N ASN A 304 -5.66 -27.03 -25.48
CA ASN A 304 -6.22 -27.19 -26.83
C ASN A 304 -6.25 -25.87 -27.63
N MET A 305 -6.34 -24.74 -26.95
CA MET A 305 -6.30 -23.39 -27.54
C MET A 305 -4.88 -22.80 -27.63
N ASN A 306 -3.83 -23.59 -27.38
CA ASN A 306 -2.42 -23.17 -27.38
C ASN A 306 -2.11 -22.00 -26.40
N MET A 307 -2.88 -21.84 -25.35
CA MET A 307 -2.66 -20.83 -24.31
C MET A 307 -1.59 -21.31 -23.30
N ARG A 308 -0.31 -21.29 -23.68
CA ARG A 308 0.80 -21.90 -22.90
C ARG A 308 1.00 -21.36 -21.50
N ASN A 309 0.59 -20.12 -21.25
CA ASN A 309 0.79 -19.44 -19.94
C ASN A 309 -0.47 -19.34 -19.09
N PHE A 310 -1.53 -20.04 -19.44
CA PHE A 310 -2.78 -20.02 -18.70
C PHE A 310 -2.67 -20.89 -17.45
N LYS A 311 -2.68 -20.23 -16.28
CA LYS A 311 -2.83 -20.91 -14.99
C LYS A 311 -4.27 -20.69 -14.51
N PRO A 312 -5.17 -21.66 -14.58
CA PRO A 312 -6.49 -21.55 -13.95
C PRO A 312 -6.31 -21.46 -12.44
N VAL A 313 -7.00 -20.52 -11.84
CA VAL A 313 -7.10 -20.33 -10.40
C VAL A 313 -8.29 -21.12 -9.93
#